data_76c04b397ef60f24348cb32e976b53aa
#
_entry.id   76c04b397ef60f24348cb32e976b53aa
#
_cell.length_a   1.000
_cell.length_b   1.000
_cell.length_c   1.000
_cell.angle_alpha   90.00
_cell.angle_beta   90.00
_cell.angle_gamma   90.00
#
_symmetry.space_group_name_H-M   'P 1'
#
loop_
_entity.id
_entity.type
_entity.pdbx_description
1 polymer ?
#
loop_
_entity_poly.entity_id
_entity_poly.type
_entity_poly.pdbx_seq_one_letter_code
_entity_poly.pdbx_strand_id
1 'polypeptide(L)'
;MSDVPVEGVPDESLPPAQQLARRVVRALVHSGVRDAVLAPGSRSAPLAYALLDAETAGVLRLHVVIDERSAGFVALGLAAATERPVPVVVTSGSAVANLHPAVVEAGHQRVPLVVVSCDRPAELVRRGASQTTEHVGMFGDGTGLSRPRATAEVDEAFQAATEVPRVVRAAVGSRRRVDPTGLAVPGPVHLNVVLADPLVPDAAGAAPDLEPGEVPLRWSSSVPHQLDLGPRTVLLAADGAGWAGAALAASGRWPVLAEPSAGIDAGHALGAVPALLDALGSEIERVVVVGRPTLSRQVTRLLARDDVEVVLLDPRGAPWLDVPGAVHVQEHEVLDPEASPAGPDDAAWSVAWAEAGAAVQAVLDAEVAGATDGSPPVGDVVARLVSSAVARDRGLLVAGASMAIRYLDLAGAPGAPVVASRGVAGIDGTLSTALGRALGRSGAGETGPVRALVGDLTFQHDVGGLVRGRLEREVDLQVVVLADDGGSIFATLEHGRPEHAAAHERVFATPQAVDIGALARGARVAHAVVDDVAGLVAALADPVRGRSVLEVRLDRTGAAARRAALQSRLVAAARDAVGG
;
A
#
# COMPACT_ATOMS: atom_id res chain seq x y z
N MET A 1 -33.80 17.04 30.62
CA MET A 1 -33.77 18.17 29.68
C MET A 1 -34.19 17.56 28.36
N SER A 2 -35.35 17.98 27.85
CA SER A 2 -35.96 17.47 26.63
C SER A 2 -35.12 17.91 25.43
N ASP A 3 -34.62 16.94 24.64
CA ASP A 3 -34.04 17.16 23.32
C ASP A 3 -35.13 17.74 22.40
N VAL A 4 -35.19 19.05 22.31
CA VAL A 4 -35.92 19.73 21.25
C VAL A 4 -35.02 19.64 20.01
N PRO A 5 -35.43 19.01 18.89
CA PRO A 5 -34.69 19.08 17.64
C PRO A 5 -34.55 20.54 17.27
N VAL A 6 -33.33 21.05 17.20
CA VAL A 6 -33.10 22.39 16.63
C VAL A 6 -33.36 22.24 15.13
N GLU A 7 -34.51 22.75 14.65
CA GLU A 7 -34.78 22.89 13.21
C GLU A 7 -33.65 23.71 12.60
N GLY A 8 -32.78 23.06 11.81
CA GLY A 8 -31.66 23.72 11.17
C GLY A 8 -32.09 24.64 10.04
N VAL A 9 -31.26 25.61 9.75
CA VAL A 9 -31.47 26.58 8.65
C VAL A 9 -31.38 25.88 7.29
N PRO A 10 -32.31 26.11 6.32
CA PRO A 10 -32.22 25.52 4.98
C PRO A 10 -30.88 25.82 4.29
N ASP A 11 -30.37 24.91 3.47
CA ASP A 11 -29.07 25.05 2.76
C ASP A 11 -28.96 26.37 1.98
N GLU A 12 -30.05 26.81 1.34
CA GLU A 12 -30.12 28.05 0.53
C GLU A 12 -29.93 29.34 1.33
N SER A 13 -30.12 29.28 2.65
CA SER A 13 -29.93 30.44 3.54
C SER A 13 -28.54 30.44 4.23
N LEU A 14 -27.72 29.41 4.00
CA LEU A 14 -26.34 29.36 4.51
C LEU A 14 -25.43 30.28 3.68
N PRO A 15 -24.29 30.72 4.25
CA PRO A 15 -23.25 31.40 3.49
C PRO A 15 -22.79 30.60 2.28
N PRO A 16 -22.35 31.20 1.17
CA PRO A 16 -21.96 30.52 -0.05
C PRO A 16 -20.91 29.44 0.15
N ALA A 17 -19.90 29.66 1.01
CA ALA A 17 -18.87 28.68 1.34
C ALA A 17 -19.46 27.41 2.01
N GLN A 18 -20.50 27.57 2.83
CA GLN A 18 -21.17 26.44 3.47
C GLN A 18 -22.05 25.69 2.46
N GLN A 19 -22.77 26.41 1.58
CA GLN A 19 -23.52 25.77 0.51
C GLN A 19 -22.62 24.95 -0.40
N LEU A 20 -21.48 25.50 -0.84
CA LEU A 20 -20.50 24.82 -1.65
C LEU A 20 -19.98 23.56 -0.94
N ALA A 21 -19.54 23.67 0.31
CA ALA A 21 -19.01 22.57 1.10
C ALA A 21 -20.02 21.41 1.24
N ARG A 22 -21.28 21.71 1.55
CA ARG A 22 -22.35 20.70 1.63
C ARG A 22 -22.61 20.03 0.30
N ARG A 23 -22.60 20.78 -0.81
CA ARG A 23 -22.74 20.20 -2.16
C ARG A 23 -21.56 19.29 -2.52
N VAL A 24 -20.32 19.68 -2.18
CA VAL A 24 -19.13 18.85 -2.39
C VAL A 24 -19.24 17.55 -1.61
N VAL A 25 -19.56 17.59 -0.31
CA VAL A 25 -19.68 16.40 0.53
C VAL A 25 -20.82 15.50 0.06
N ARG A 26 -21.99 16.06 -0.28
CA ARG A 26 -23.11 15.32 -0.87
C ARG A 26 -22.69 14.58 -2.15
N ALA A 27 -21.98 15.26 -3.05
CA ALA A 27 -21.52 14.67 -4.30
C ALA A 27 -20.47 13.58 -4.09
N LEU A 28 -19.57 13.72 -3.08
CA LEU A 28 -18.61 12.69 -2.67
C LEU A 28 -19.34 11.44 -2.14
N VAL A 29 -20.28 11.60 -1.21
CA VAL A 29 -21.07 10.49 -0.63
C VAL A 29 -21.87 9.77 -1.71
N HIS A 30 -22.53 10.51 -2.59
CA HIS A 30 -23.27 9.95 -3.73
C HIS A 30 -22.36 9.23 -4.73
N SER A 31 -21.10 9.61 -4.83
CA SER A 31 -20.08 8.95 -5.67
C SER A 31 -19.41 7.74 -5.00
N GLY A 32 -19.91 7.26 -3.87
CA GLY A 32 -19.44 6.05 -3.20
C GLY A 32 -18.39 6.25 -2.12
N VAL A 33 -18.06 7.49 -1.75
CA VAL A 33 -17.18 7.78 -0.60
C VAL A 33 -17.88 7.36 0.70
N ARG A 34 -17.12 6.68 1.58
CA ARG A 34 -17.58 6.19 2.90
C ARG A 34 -16.62 6.54 4.03
N ASP A 35 -15.42 6.97 3.71
CA ASP A 35 -14.40 7.43 4.63
C ASP A 35 -13.82 8.73 4.10
N ALA A 36 -13.50 9.65 5.00
CA ALA A 36 -12.79 10.88 4.69
C ALA A 36 -11.73 11.16 5.75
N VAL A 37 -10.57 11.65 5.33
CA VAL A 37 -9.51 12.12 6.25
C VAL A 37 -9.47 13.64 6.20
N LEU A 38 -9.40 14.28 7.37
CA LEU A 38 -9.36 15.73 7.51
C LEU A 38 -8.11 16.14 8.29
N ALA A 39 -7.30 17.03 7.73
CA ALA A 39 -6.34 17.80 8.50
C ALA A 39 -6.94 19.17 8.85
N PRO A 40 -7.03 19.56 10.13
CA PRO A 40 -7.74 20.74 10.57
C PRO A 40 -7.11 22.03 10.06
N GLY A 41 -7.93 22.99 9.61
CA GLY A 41 -7.48 24.32 9.25
C GLY A 41 -8.63 25.28 9.02
N SER A 42 -8.39 26.59 9.12
CA SER A 42 -9.44 27.59 9.04
C SER A 42 -10.11 27.61 7.65
N ARG A 43 -9.34 27.55 6.56
CA ARG A 43 -9.91 27.60 5.20
C ARG A 43 -10.71 26.34 4.87
N SER A 44 -10.43 25.21 5.49
CA SER A 44 -11.20 23.97 5.34
C SER A 44 -12.41 23.87 6.27
N ALA A 45 -12.69 24.87 7.14
CA ALA A 45 -13.78 24.80 8.11
C ALA A 45 -15.15 24.48 7.51
N PRO A 46 -15.58 25.07 6.37
CA PRO A 46 -16.86 24.70 5.77
C PRO A 46 -16.98 23.22 5.42
N LEU A 47 -15.92 22.63 4.85
CA LEU A 47 -15.88 21.19 4.56
C LEU A 47 -15.79 20.34 5.84
N ALA A 48 -15.09 20.82 6.88
CA ALA A 48 -15.02 20.11 8.15
C ALA A 48 -16.41 19.97 8.80
N TYR A 49 -17.22 21.05 8.81
CA TYR A 49 -18.60 20.99 9.30
C TYR A 49 -19.47 20.06 8.45
N ALA A 50 -19.40 20.17 7.12
CA ALA A 50 -20.18 19.32 6.23
C ALA A 50 -19.82 17.82 6.35
N LEU A 51 -18.54 17.49 6.57
CA LEU A 51 -18.08 16.12 6.83
C LEU A 51 -18.56 15.60 8.18
N LEU A 52 -18.53 16.44 9.22
CA LEU A 52 -19.05 16.09 10.55
C LEU A 52 -20.57 15.85 10.51
N ASP A 53 -21.32 16.66 9.75
CA ASP A 53 -22.75 16.45 9.51
C ASP A 53 -23.00 15.10 8.82
N ALA A 54 -22.18 14.72 7.83
CA ALA A 54 -22.28 13.45 7.13
C ALA A 54 -21.91 12.25 8.03
N GLU A 55 -20.94 12.40 8.94
CA GLU A 55 -20.64 11.39 9.96
C GLU A 55 -21.79 11.24 10.95
N THR A 56 -22.34 12.36 11.42
CA THR A 56 -23.49 12.37 12.34
C THR A 56 -24.72 11.70 11.71
N ALA A 57 -24.92 11.87 10.40
CA ALA A 57 -25.96 11.17 9.64
C ALA A 57 -25.63 9.68 9.41
N GLY A 58 -24.46 9.19 9.79
CA GLY A 58 -24.05 7.79 9.68
C GLY A 58 -23.73 7.32 8.25
N VAL A 59 -23.56 8.23 7.29
CA VAL A 59 -23.30 7.89 5.87
C VAL A 59 -21.82 7.90 5.50
N LEU A 60 -20.97 8.46 6.38
CA LEU A 60 -19.53 8.56 6.21
C LEU A 60 -18.82 8.39 7.55
N ARG A 61 -17.57 7.93 7.54
CA ARG A 61 -16.67 7.93 8.71
C ARG A 61 -15.63 9.02 8.52
N LEU A 62 -15.52 9.92 9.50
CA LEU A 62 -14.53 10.98 9.49
C LEU A 62 -13.32 10.57 10.34
N HIS A 63 -12.12 10.83 9.83
CA HIS A 63 -10.85 10.58 10.50
C HIS A 63 -10.04 11.87 10.55
N VAL A 64 -9.75 12.38 11.75
CA VAL A 64 -9.02 13.64 11.91
C VAL A 64 -7.55 13.37 12.21
N VAL A 65 -6.65 13.85 11.37
CA VAL A 65 -5.20 13.68 11.47
C VAL A 65 -4.52 15.04 11.34
N ILE A 66 -3.67 15.40 12.33
CA ILE A 66 -3.10 16.76 12.43
C ILE A 66 -1.93 17.02 11.47
N ASP A 67 -1.16 16.00 11.10
CA ASP A 67 -0.05 16.07 10.14
C ASP A 67 -0.56 15.71 8.75
N GLU A 68 -0.51 16.64 7.81
CA GLU A 68 -1.06 16.45 6.48
C GLU A 68 -0.34 15.34 5.69
N ARG A 69 0.95 15.15 5.87
CA ARG A 69 1.68 14.04 5.27
C ARG A 69 1.12 12.70 5.77
N SER A 70 0.99 12.55 7.09
CA SER A 70 0.37 11.37 7.71
C SER A 70 -1.09 11.21 7.26
N ALA A 71 -1.86 12.30 7.17
CA ALA A 71 -3.24 12.28 6.68
C ALA A 71 -3.35 11.72 5.26
N GLY A 72 -2.44 12.14 4.36
CA GLY A 72 -2.36 11.63 2.99
C GLY A 72 -2.13 10.12 2.95
N PHE A 73 -1.21 9.60 3.77
CA PHE A 73 -0.91 8.17 3.84
C PHE A 73 -1.99 7.36 4.59
N VAL A 74 -2.67 7.93 5.58
CA VAL A 74 -3.86 7.30 6.19
C VAL A 74 -4.96 7.16 5.14
N ALA A 75 -5.23 8.20 4.36
CA ALA A 75 -6.21 8.15 3.27
C ALA A 75 -5.81 7.14 2.17
N LEU A 76 -4.51 7.06 1.83
CA LEU A 76 -3.97 6.03 0.94
C LEU A 76 -4.26 4.61 1.48
N GLY A 77 -3.95 4.37 2.75
CA GLY A 77 -4.19 3.08 3.40
C GLY A 77 -5.66 2.70 3.44
N LEU A 78 -6.55 3.65 3.76
CA LEU A 78 -8.00 3.48 3.73
C LEU A 78 -8.50 3.14 2.31
N ALA A 79 -8.10 3.94 1.31
CA ALA A 79 -8.52 3.73 -0.07
C ALA A 79 -8.06 2.38 -0.62
N ALA A 80 -6.84 1.97 -0.27
CA ALA A 80 -6.28 0.69 -0.68
C ALA A 80 -6.89 -0.52 0.08
N ALA A 81 -7.41 -0.34 1.30
CA ALA A 81 -8.09 -1.39 2.05
C ALA A 81 -9.54 -1.58 1.61
N THR A 82 -10.21 -0.48 1.29
CA THR A 82 -11.65 -0.49 0.95
C THR A 82 -11.93 -0.57 -0.54
N GLU A 83 -10.91 -0.38 -1.37
CA GLU A 83 -10.99 -0.21 -2.84
C GLU A 83 -11.98 0.91 -3.25
N ARG A 84 -12.21 1.86 -2.36
CA ARG A 84 -13.10 3.01 -2.55
C ARG A 84 -12.31 4.32 -2.63
N PRO A 85 -12.85 5.34 -3.30
CA PRO A 85 -12.23 6.66 -3.28
C PRO A 85 -12.29 7.25 -1.86
N VAL A 86 -11.13 7.72 -1.36
CA VAL A 86 -11.03 8.35 -0.04
C VAL A 86 -10.50 9.77 -0.20
N PRO A 87 -11.29 10.79 0.17
CA PRO A 87 -10.82 12.16 0.21
C PRO A 87 -9.90 12.42 1.41
N VAL A 88 -8.82 13.16 1.16
CA VAL A 88 -8.02 13.83 2.17
C VAL A 88 -8.21 15.33 2.03
N VAL A 89 -8.85 15.93 3.03
CA VAL A 89 -9.22 17.35 3.03
C VAL A 89 -8.20 18.13 3.84
N VAL A 90 -7.60 19.14 3.23
CA VAL A 90 -6.59 20.01 3.85
C VAL A 90 -6.91 21.48 3.63
N THR A 91 -6.39 22.32 4.50
CA THR A 91 -6.43 23.78 4.34
C THR A 91 -5.49 24.24 3.22
N SER A 92 -5.29 25.52 3.06
CA SER A 92 -4.44 26.12 2.02
C SER A 92 -2.96 26.13 2.40
N GLY A 93 -2.11 26.46 1.43
CA GLY A 93 -0.69 26.66 1.63
C GLY A 93 0.12 25.37 1.70
N SER A 94 1.08 25.28 2.62
CA SER A 94 1.96 24.12 2.77
C SER A 94 1.23 22.81 3.08
N ALA A 95 0.03 22.86 3.64
CA ALA A 95 -0.81 21.69 3.89
C ALA A 95 -1.02 20.85 2.63
N VAL A 96 -1.25 21.51 1.49
CA VAL A 96 -1.43 20.84 0.18
C VAL A 96 -0.12 20.19 -0.28
N ALA A 97 1.00 20.91 -0.15
CA ALA A 97 2.31 20.40 -0.56
C ALA A 97 2.75 19.15 0.23
N ASN A 98 2.37 19.05 1.51
CA ASN A 98 2.67 17.89 2.35
C ASN A 98 2.00 16.59 1.87
N LEU A 99 0.98 16.67 1.01
CA LEU A 99 0.32 15.50 0.44
C LEU A 99 1.09 14.88 -0.74
N HIS A 100 2.10 15.57 -1.29
CA HIS A 100 2.79 15.15 -2.51
C HIS A 100 3.34 13.71 -2.44
N PRO A 101 4.02 13.27 -1.37
CA PRO A 101 4.51 11.90 -1.29
C PRO A 101 3.39 10.84 -1.40
N ALA A 102 2.25 11.07 -0.73
CA ALA A 102 1.10 10.17 -0.79
C ALA A 102 0.46 10.17 -2.19
N VAL A 103 0.42 11.31 -2.87
CA VAL A 103 -0.09 11.42 -4.25
C VAL A 103 0.79 10.62 -5.22
N VAL A 104 2.11 10.73 -5.10
CA VAL A 104 3.04 9.98 -5.94
C VAL A 104 2.89 8.47 -5.72
N GLU A 105 2.86 8.02 -4.47
CA GLU A 105 2.66 6.61 -4.13
C GLU A 105 1.30 6.11 -4.62
N ALA A 106 0.21 6.87 -4.40
CA ALA A 106 -1.13 6.53 -4.88
C ALA A 106 -1.19 6.36 -6.41
N GLY A 107 -0.47 7.20 -7.13
CA GLY A 107 -0.39 7.12 -8.59
C GLY A 107 0.27 5.85 -9.08
N HIS A 108 1.39 5.48 -8.47
CA HIS A 108 2.15 4.29 -8.81
C HIS A 108 1.50 2.99 -8.30
N GLN A 109 0.80 3.02 -7.16
CA GLN A 109 0.00 1.90 -6.65
C GLN A 109 -1.41 1.82 -7.26
N ARG A 110 -1.82 2.81 -8.06
CA ARG A 110 -3.16 2.87 -8.67
C ARG A 110 -4.28 2.89 -7.61
N VAL A 111 -4.07 3.66 -6.54
CA VAL A 111 -5.02 3.82 -5.43
C VAL A 111 -5.89 5.06 -5.66
N PRO A 112 -7.21 4.97 -5.51
CA PRO A 112 -8.15 6.07 -5.77
C PRO A 112 -8.15 7.11 -4.63
N LEU A 113 -7.04 7.86 -4.48
CA LEU A 113 -6.90 8.94 -3.52
C LEU A 113 -7.52 10.23 -4.07
N VAL A 114 -8.38 10.90 -3.28
CA VAL A 114 -8.99 12.17 -3.67
C VAL A 114 -8.40 13.30 -2.82
N VAL A 115 -7.47 14.06 -3.37
CA VAL A 115 -6.97 15.27 -2.70
C VAL A 115 -8.03 16.36 -2.80
N VAL A 116 -8.43 16.91 -1.66
CA VAL A 116 -9.34 18.07 -1.57
C VAL A 116 -8.60 19.20 -0.87
N SER A 117 -8.13 20.17 -1.65
CA SER A 117 -7.47 21.37 -1.14
C SER A 117 -8.48 22.52 -1.02
N CYS A 118 -8.41 23.26 0.09
CA CYS A 118 -9.27 24.43 0.31
C CYS A 118 -8.49 25.70 0.00
N ASP A 119 -8.94 26.45 -0.98
CA ASP A 119 -8.24 27.63 -1.48
C ASP A 119 -8.97 28.93 -1.18
N ARG A 120 -8.25 30.01 -1.35
CA ARG A 120 -8.77 31.37 -1.30
C ARG A 120 -9.32 31.77 -2.67
N PRO A 121 -10.25 32.77 -2.72
CA PRO A 121 -10.67 33.39 -3.98
C PRO A 121 -9.49 33.85 -4.84
N ALA A 122 -9.64 33.75 -6.16
CA ALA A 122 -8.57 33.97 -7.14
C ALA A 122 -7.91 35.35 -7.02
N GLU A 123 -8.65 36.39 -6.59
CA GLU A 123 -8.13 37.73 -6.37
C GLU A 123 -7.08 37.83 -5.25
N LEU A 124 -6.98 36.83 -4.38
CA LEU A 124 -5.97 36.74 -3.31
C LEU A 124 -4.75 35.90 -3.70
N VAL A 125 -4.86 35.07 -4.73
CA VAL A 125 -3.76 34.24 -5.22
C VAL A 125 -2.71 35.11 -5.92
N ARG A 126 -1.42 34.86 -5.69
CA ARG A 126 -0.28 35.66 -6.21
C ARG A 126 -0.27 37.13 -5.77
N ARG A 127 -0.95 37.47 -4.66
CA ARG A 127 -1.02 38.82 -4.11
C ARG A 127 -0.31 38.99 -2.78
N GLY A 128 0.42 37.95 -2.31
CA GLY A 128 1.08 37.96 -1.00
C GLY A 128 0.13 37.80 0.17
N ALA A 129 -1.10 37.34 -0.07
CA ALA A 129 -2.04 37.02 1.00
C ALA A 129 -1.50 35.87 1.86
N SER A 130 -1.77 35.92 3.18
CA SER A 130 -1.28 34.92 4.14
C SER A 130 -1.71 33.50 3.75
N GLN A 131 -0.78 32.54 3.84
CA GLN A 131 -1.02 31.10 3.62
C GLN A 131 -1.67 30.81 2.25
N THR A 132 -1.22 31.49 1.20
CA THR A 132 -1.73 31.37 -0.17
C THR A 132 -0.61 30.92 -1.10
N THR A 133 -0.93 29.95 -1.96
CA THR A 133 -0.05 29.47 -3.01
C THR A 133 -0.89 28.92 -4.17
N GLU A 134 -0.26 28.55 -5.26
CA GLU A 134 -0.94 27.97 -6.41
C GLU A 134 -1.20 26.47 -6.16
N HIS A 135 -2.43 26.10 -5.85
CA HIS A 135 -2.80 24.71 -5.60
C HIS A 135 -2.98 23.93 -6.90
N VAL A 136 -3.69 24.51 -7.86
CA VAL A 136 -3.93 23.88 -9.17
C VAL A 136 -2.57 23.68 -9.87
N GLY A 137 -2.28 22.46 -10.28
CA GLY A 137 -1.00 22.08 -10.87
C GLY A 137 0.14 21.80 -9.87
N MET A 138 -0.05 21.97 -8.55
CA MET A 138 0.99 21.71 -7.53
C MET A 138 1.53 20.27 -7.59
N PHE A 139 0.70 19.28 -7.92
CA PHE A 139 1.11 17.89 -8.11
C PHE A 139 1.57 17.58 -9.54
N GLY A 140 1.78 18.61 -10.36
CA GLY A 140 2.09 18.52 -11.78
C GLY A 140 0.84 18.33 -12.65
N ASP A 141 0.96 18.73 -13.90
CA ASP A 141 -0.04 18.64 -14.96
C ASP A 141 0.46 17.68 -16.05
N GLY A 142 -0.50 17.05 -16.72
CA GLY A 142 -0.25 16.11 -17.82
C GLY A 142 -0.30 14.64 -17.44
N THR A 143 0.21 13.80 -18.33
CA THR A 143 0.17 12.35 -18.23
C THR A 143 1.32 11.79 -17.41
N GLY A 144 1.08 10.77 -16.61
CA GLY A 144 2.10 10.06 -15.85
C GLY A 144 1.57 9.52 -14.53
N LEU A 145 2.21 8.47 -14.01
CA LEU A 145 1.76 7.79 -12.80
C LEU A 145 1.88 8.65 -11.53
N SER A 146 2.83 9.57 -11.50
CA SER A 146 3.08 10.45 -10.35
C SER A 146 2.13 11.65 -10.25
N ARG A 147 1.15 11.77 -11.12
CA ARG A 147 0.28 12.94 -11.25
C ARG A 147 -1.19 12.60 -11.06
N PRO A 148 -2.03 13.57 -10.64
CA PRO A 148 -3.47 13.36 -10.60
C PRO A 148 -4.05 12.95 -11.96
N ARG A 149 -4.96 11.96 -11.94
CA ARG A 149 -5.71 11.51 -13.12
C ARG A 149 -6.67 12.57 -13.65
N ALA A 150 -7.12 13.44 -12.78
CA ALA A 150 -7.93 14.61 -13.10
C ALA A 150 -7.72 15.69 -12.03
N THR A 151 -7.79 16.94 -12.45
CA THR A 151 -7.87 18.11 -11.57
C THR A 151 -9.15 18.89 -11.89
N ALA A 152 -9.81 19.38 -10.86
CA ALA A 152 -10.93 20.31 -10.99
C ALA A 152 -10.81 21.42 -9.95
N GLU A 153 -11.30 22.58 -10.31
CA GLU A 153 -11.53 23.70 -9.40
C GLU A 153 -13.03 23.95 -9.30
N VAL A 154 -13.52 24.17 -8.10
CA VAL A 154 -14.92 24.51 -7.83
C VAL A 154 -14.98 25.72 -6.89
N ASP A 155 -15.68 26.74 -7.30
CA ASP A 155 -15.90 28.00 -6.56
C ASP A 155 -17.40 28.29 -6.34
N GLU A 156 -18.28 27.58 -7.04
CA GLU A 156 -19.72 27.70 -6.91
C GLU A 156 -20.40 26.35 -6.66
N ALA A 157 -21.47 26.36 -5.88
CA ALA A 157 -22.17 25.16 -5.42
C ALA A 157 -22.73 24.28 -6.56
N PHE A 158 -23.15 24.88 -7.70
CA PHE A 158 -23.68 24.11 -8.82
C PHE A 158 -22.60 23.27 -9.54
N GLN A 159 -21.35 23.73 -9.56
CA GLN A 159 -20.23 22.99 -10.18
C GLN A 159 -19.94 21.67 -9.45
N ALA A 160 -20.15 21.63 -8.14
CA ALA A 160 -19.90 20.43 -7.34
C ALA A 160 -20.68 19.21 -7.86
N ALA A 161 -21.89 19.41 -8.40
CA ALA A 161 -22.75 18.33 -8.91
C ALA A 161 -22.17 17.64 -10.17
N THR A 162 -21.31 18.30 -10.92
CA THR A 162 -20.70 17.79 -12.15
C THR A 162 -19.22 17.42 -11.96
N GLU A 163 -18.45 18.30 -11.32
CA GLU A 163 -17.00 18.16 -11.20
C GLU A 163 -16.60 17.08 -10.19
N VAL A 164 -17.27 16.98 -9.03
CA VAL A 164 -16.93 15.96 -8.03
C VAL A 164 -17.14 14.54 -8.58
N PRO A 165 -18.32 14.19 -9.16
CA PRO A 165 -18.46 12.86 -9.77
C PRO A 165 -17.49 12.62 -10.94
N ARG A 166 -17.09 13.67 -11.68
CA ARG A 166 -16.11 13.55 -12.76
C ARG A 166 -14.73 13.14 -12.23
N VAL A 167 -14.23 13.85 -11.21
CA VAL A 167 -12.90 13.51 -10.63
C VAL A 167 -12.94 12.19 -9.89
N VAL A 168 -14.02 11.85 -9.19
CA VAL A 168 -14.15 10.56 -8.51
C VAL A 168 -14.17 9.40 -9.52
N ARG A 169 -14.87 9.54 -10.64
CA ARG A 169 -14.80 8.54 -11.74
C ARG A 169 -13.39 8.39 -12.29
N ALA A 170 -12.63 9.47 -12.43
CA ALA A 170 -11.24 9.41 -12.83
C ALA A 170 -10.37 8.71 -11.77
N ALA A 171 -10.61 8.96 -10.48
CA ALA A 171 -9.90 8.30 -9.38
C ALA A 171 -10.04 6.78 -9.43
N VAL A 172 -11.23 6.26 -9.69
CA VAL A 172 -11.49 4.81 -9.77
C VAL A 172 -11.18 4.18 -11.13
N GLY A 173 -10.79 4.98 -12.12
CA GLY A 173 -10.48 4.49 -13.46
C GLY A 173 -11.72 4.02 -14.23
N SER A 174 -12.90 4.59 -13.97
CA SER A 174 -14.15 4.24 -14.67
C SER A 174 -14.21 4.87 -16.04
N ARG A 175 -14.38 4.06 -17.09
CA ARG A 175 -14.56 4.53 -18.48
C ARG A 175 -16.03 4.82 -18.76
N ARG A 176 -16.39 6.07 -18.97
CA ARG A 176 -17.58 6.44 -19.77
C ARG A 176 -17.25 7.12 -21.10
N ARG A 177 -16.00 7.53 -21.30
CA ARG A 177 -15.48 8.08 -22.57
C ARG A 177 -13.98 7.83 -22.62
N VAL A 178 -13.47 7.47 -23.77
CA VAL A 178 -12.03 7.35 -24.06
C VAL A 178 -11.40 8.71 -23.76
N ASP A 179 -10.60 8.76 -22.69
CA ASP A 179 -9.66 9.84 -22.47
C ASP A 179 -8.66 9.77 -23.65
N PRO A 180 -8.28 10.90 -24.28
CA PRO A 180 -7.25 10.91 -25.30
C PRO A 180 -5.91 10.29 -24.86
N THR A 181 -5.67 10.18 -23.54
CA THR A 181 -4.49 9.52 -22.97
C THR A 181 -4.62 8.00 -22.82
N GLY A 182 -5.82 7.45 -23.04
CA GLY A 182 -6.06 5.99 -23.01
C GLY A 182 -6.01 5.33 -21.64
N LEU A 183 -5.66 6.04 -20.56
CA LEU A 183 -5.41 5.48 -19.23
C LEU A 183 -6.68 5.41 -18.37
N ALA A 184 -7.37 4.28 -18.38
CA ALA A 184 -8.50 4.00 -17.48
C ALA A 184 -8.07 3.37 -16.13
N VAL A 185 -6.86 3.63 -15.67
CA VAL A 185 -6.32 3.09 -14.42
C VAL A 185 -6.68 3.97 -13.24
N PRO A 186 -6.97 3.40 -12.06
CA PRO A 186 -7.16 4.16 -10.83
C PRO A 186 -5.93 4.99 -10.48
N GLY A 187 -6.15 5.98 -9.65
CA GLY A 187 -5.06 6.80 -9.14
C GLY A 187 -5.55 8.06 -8.45
N PRO A 188 -4.63 8.90 -8.00
CA PRO A 188 -4.97 10.13 -7.31
C PRO A 188 -5.69 11.12 -8.24
N VAL A 189 -6.55 11.93 -7.65
CA VAL A 189 -7.18 13.10 -8.30
C VAL A 189 -7.07 14.31 -7.38
N HIS A 190 -7.20 15.51 -7.94
CA HIS A 190 -7.16 16.75 -7.19
C HIS A 190 -8.44 17.56 -7.42
N LEU A 191 -9.10 17.93 -6.34
CA LEU A 191 -10.25 18.84 -6.29
C LEU A 191 -9.84 20.07 -5.47
N ASN A 192 -9.67 21.22 -6.13
CA ASN A 192 -9.41 22.49 -5.47
C ASN A 192 -10.75 23.18 -5.19
N VAL A 193 -11.09 23.43 -3.93
CA VAL A 193 -12.34 24.06 -3.49
C VAL A 193 -12.05 25.47 -3.03
N VAL A 194 -12.54 26.46 -3.76
CA VAL A 194 -12.35 27.87 -3.47
C VAL A 194 -13.44 28.35 -2.51
N LEU A 195 -13.03 28.81 -1.34
CA LEU A 195 -13.93 29.18 -0.25
C LEU A 195 -13.73 30.65 0.16
N ALA A 196 -14.74 31.48 -0.06
CA ALA A 196 -14.76 32.88 0.37
C ALA A 196 -15.34 32.98 1.80
N ASP A 197 -14.95 34.03 2.52
CA ASP A 197 -15.52 34.35 3.83
C ASP A 197 -17.01 34.73 3.70
N PRO A 198 -17.87 34.46 4.69
CA PRO A 198 -17.57 33.85 5.98
C PRO A 198 -17.43 32.32 5.90
N LEU A 199 -16.43 31.76 6.63
CA LEU A 199 -16.13 30.33 6.64
C LEU A 199 -16.89 29.54 7.71
N VAL A 200 -17.48 30.25 8.67
CA VAL A 200 -18.23 29.65 9.78
C VAL A 200 -19.67 30.12 9.67
N PRO A 201 -20.66 29.23 9.74
CA PRO A 201 -22.06 29.63 9.73
C PRO A 201 -22.44 30.26 11.08
N ASP A 202 -23.36 31.23 11.03
CA ASP A 202 -23.91 31.87 12.27
C ASP A 202 -24.84 30.91 13.04
N ALA A 203 -25.36 29.89 12.37
CA ALA A 203 -26.23 28.87 12.96
C ALA A 203 -25.96 27.49 12.34
N ALA A 204 -26.26 26.42 13.07
CA ALA A 204 -26.23 25.07 12.52
C ALA A 204 -27.21 24.97 11.34
N GLY A 205 -26.74 24.38 10.25
CA GLY A 205 -27.61 24.07 9.10
C GLY A 205 -28.59 22.92 9.43
N ALA A 206 -29.60 22.75 8.61
CA ALA A 206 -30.47 21.58 8.67
C ALA A 206 -29.65 20.30 8.48
N ALA A 207 -30.15 19.18 9.03
CA ALA A 207 -29.55 17.88 8.77
C ALA A 207 -29.45 17.64 7.25
N PRO A 208 -28.28 17.26 6.71
CA PRO A 208 -28.14 17.09 5.28
C PRO A 208 -28.93 15.86 4.81
N ASP A 209 -29.64 16.04 3.70
CA ASP A 209 -30.25 14.93 2.95
C ASP A 209 -29.11 14.28 2.12
N LEU A 210 -28.56 13.16 2.63
CA LEU A 210 -27.42 12.46 2.06
C LEU A 210 -27.80 11.03 1.68
N GLU A 211 -27.86 10.76 0.40
CA GLU A 211 -28.06 9.42 -0.13
C GLU A 211 -26.71 8.79 -0.51
N PRO A 212 -26.32 7.67 0.15
CA PRO A 212 -25.11 6.95 -0.21
C PRO A 212 -25.22 6.31 -1.60
N GLY A 213 -24.41 6.74 -2.55
CA GLY A 213 -24.29 6.14 -3.87
C GLY A 213 -23.30 4.97 -3.91
N GLU A 214 -23.16 4.32 -5.04
CA GLU A 214 -22.21 3.25 -5.28
C GLU A 214 -20.96 3.74 -6.03
N VAL A 215 -19.84 3.06 -5.81
CA VAL A 215 -18.62 3.29 -6.60
C VAL A 215 -18.93 2.94 -8.04
N PRO A 216 -18.61 3.80 -9.02
CA PRO A 216 -18.81 3.49 -10.43
C PRO A 216 -18.10 2.19 -10.81
N LEU A 217 -18.85 1.22 -11.37
CA LEU A 217 -18.30 -0.05 -11.80
C LEU A 217 -17.26 0.16 -12.90
N ARG A 218 -16.17 -0.58 -12.81
CA ARG A 218 -15.24 -0.75 -13.93
C ARG A 218 -15.87 -1.68 -14.95
N TRP A 219 -15.75 -1.32 -16.20
CA TRP A 219 -16.08 -2.22 -17.29
C TRP A 219 -14.89 -3.15 -17.51
N SER A 220 -15.09 -4.46 -17.42
CA SER A 220 -14.15 -5.45 -17.93
C SER A 220 -14.83 -6.21 -19.06
N SER A 221 -14.21 -6.24 -20.21
CA SER A 221 -14.54 -7.16 -21.30
C SER A 221 -13.52 -8.29 -21.22
N SER A 222 -13.95 -9.53 -21.38
CA SER A 222 -13.06 -10.70 -21.33
C SER A 222 -13.04 -11.37 -22.71
N VAL A 223 -12.01 -11.08 -23.49
CA VAL A 223 -11.69 -11.87 -24.69
C VAL A 223 -10.56 -12.82 -24.30
N PRO A 224 -10.68 -14.14 -24.51
CA PRO A 224 -9.61 -15.08 -24.20
C PRO A 224 -8.36 -14.78 -25.04
N HIS A 225 -7.22 -14.66 -24.38
CA HIS A 225 -5.90 -14.61 -25.00
C HIS A 225 -5.23 -15.97 -24.82
N GLN A 226 -4.87 -16.61 -25.92
CA GLN A 226 -4.24 -17.93 -25.91
C GLN A 226 -2.73 -17.80 -26.09
N LEU A 227 -1.98 -18.56 -25.31
CA LEU A 227 -0.54 -18.71 -25.49
C LEU A 227 -0.24 -19.99 -26.27
N ASP A 228 0.80 -19.95 -27.07
CA ASP A 228 1.31 -21.12 -27.76
C ASP A 228 1.79 -22.19 -26.76
N LEU A 229 1.67 -23.44 -27.19
CA LEU A 229 2.10 -24.60 -26.42
C LEU A 229 3.64 -24.70 -26.35
N GLY A 230 4.12 -25.31 -25.29
CA GLY A 230 5.41 -25.93 -25.23
C GLY A 230 6.53 -25.26 -24.43
N PRO A 231 6.65 -23.89 -24.32
CA PRO A 231 7.72 -23.33 -23.49
C PRO A 231 7.57 -23.67 -22.00
N ARG A 232 8.72 -23.91 -21.34
CA ARG A 232 8.81 -24.04 -19.87
C ARG A 232 8.43 -22.71 -19.22
N THR A 233 7.19 -22.61 -18.80
CA THR A 233 6.55 -21.37 -18.36
C THR A 233 6.50 -21.30 -16.82
N VAL A 234 6.76 -20.11 -16.26
CA VAL A 234 6.47 -19.78 -14.86
C VAL A 234 5.52 -18.58 -14.78
N LEU A 235 4.67 -18.55 -13.77
CA LEU A 235 3.87 -17.38 -13.41
C LEU A 235 4.65 -16.57 -12.36
N LEU A 236 4.99 -15.33 -12.67
CA LEU A 236 5.57 -14.39 -11.72
C LEU A 236 4.48 -13.43 -11.25
N ALA A 237 3.99 -13.63 -10.04
CA ALA A 237 3.03 -12.76 -9.40
C ALA A 237 3.74 -11.74 -8.51
N ALA A 238 3.43 -10.46 -8.69
CA ALA A 238 4.08 -9.35 -8.01
C ALA A 238 3.06 -8.34 -7.46
N ASP A 239 3.54 -7.23 -6.91
CA ASP A 239 2.68 -6.21 -6.31
C ASP A 239 1.55 -5.78 -7.26
N GLY A 240 0.31 -5.85 -6.76
CA GLY A 240 -0.88 -5.54 -7.54
C GLY A 240 -1.35 -6.63 -8.51
N ALA A 241 -0.87 -7.87 -8.41
CA ALA A 241 -1.36 -9.01 -9.21
C ALA A 241 -2.89 -9.24 -9.05
N GLY A 242 -3.42 -9.02 -7.85
CA GLY A 242 -4.85 -9.00 -7.58
C GLY A 242 -5.58 -10.28 -8.01
N TRP A 243 -6.87 -10.15 -8.36
CA TRP A 243 -7.72 -11.29 -8.70
C TRP A 243 -7.24 -12.08 -9.93
N ALA A 244 -6.64 -11.40 -10.92
CA ALA A 244 -6.16 -12.09 -12.13
C ALA A 244 -4.97 -13.00 -11.82
N GLY A 245 -4.02 -12.51 -11.00
CA GLY A 245 -2.92 -13.33 -10.51
C GLY A 245 -3.40 -14.51 -9.66
N ALA A 246 -4.36 -14.28 -8.78
CA ALA A 246 -4.94 -15.33 -7.95
C ALA A 246 -5.67 -16.40 -8.78
N ALA A 247 -6.44 -16.01 -9.80
CA ALA A 247 -7.11 -16.93 -10.70
C ALA A 247 -6.13 -17.79 -11.51
N LEU A 248 -5.07 -17.17 -12.05
CA LEU A 248 -4.03 -17.90 -12.77
C LEU A 248 -3.25 -18.85 -11.86
N ALA A 249 -2.92 -18.42 -10.63
CA ALA A 249 -2.28 -19.28 -9.64
C ALA A 249 -3.16 -20.49 -9.27
N ALA A 250 -4.46 -20.25 -9.05
CA ALA A 250 -5.42 -21.30 -8.70
C ALA A 250 -5.67 -22.30 -9.83
N SER A 251 -5.37 -21.94 -11.08
CA SER A 251 -5.46 -22.89 -12.22
C SER A 251 -4.48 -24.06 -12.10
N GLY A 252 -3.42 -23.91 -11.31
CA GLY A 252 -2.36 -24.91 -11.13
C GLY A 252 -1.56 -25.24 -12.38
N ARG A 253 -1.69 -24.41 -13.41
CA ARG A 253 -1.10 -24.67 -14.73
C ARG A 253 0.42 -24.55 -14.76
N TRP A 254 0.94 -23.54 -14.10
CA TRP A 254 2.37 -23.20 -14.06
C TRP A 254 2.90 -23.10 -12.65
N PRO A 255 4.19 -23.35 -12.42
CA PRO A 255 4.81 -22.97 -11.16
C PRO A 255 4.62 -21.47 -10.90
N VAL A 256 4.21 -21.11 -9.68
CA VAL A 256 3.89 -19.73 -9.31
C VAL A 256 4.98 -19.18 -8.39
N LEU A 257 5.74 -18.22 -8.88
CA LEU A 257 6.70 -17.44 -8.11
C LEU A 257 6.01 -16.17 -7.62
N ALA A 258 5.85 -16.00 -6.32
CA ALA A 258 5.12 -14.84 -5.78
C ALA A 258 6.01 -13.97 -4.92
N GLU A 259 6.12 -12.66 -5.27
CA GLU A 259 6.64 -11.66 -4.34
C GLU A 259 5.70 -11.53 -3.13
N PRO A 260 6.19 -11.18 -1.93
CA PRO A 260 5.37 -11.16 -0.71
C PRO A 260 4.07 -10.35 -0.82
N SER A 261 4.08 -9.22 -1.54
CA SER A 261 2.92 -8.34 -1.71
C SER A 261 2.04 -8.69 -2.93
N ALA A 262 2.22 -9.84 -3.55
CA ALA A 262 1.44 -10.27 -4.71
C ALA A 262 -0.03 -10.56 -4.40
N GLY A 263 -0.36 -10.86 -3.13
CA GLY A 263 -1.74 -11.22 -2.74
C GLY A 263 -2.16 -12.61 -3.21
N ILE A 264 -1.22 -13.53 -3.42
CA ILE A 264 -1.48 -14.91 -3.82
C ILE A 264 -1.50 -15.81 -2.57
N ASP A 265 -2.45 -16.74 -2.53
CA ASP A 265 -2.53 -17.73 -1.48
C ASP A 265 -1.28 -18.63 -1.46
N ALA A 266 -0.71 -18.84 -0.27
CA ALA A 266 0.48 -19.65 -0.06
C ALA A 266 0.33 -21.12 -0.53
N GLY A 267 -0.89 -21.64 -0.61
CA GLY A 267 -1.17 -22.96 -1.18
C GLY A 267 -0.91 -23.07 -2.69
N HIS A 268 -0.81 -21.94 -3.38
CA HIS A 268 -0.59 -21.86 -4.82
C HIS A 268 0.73 -21.20 -5.21
N ALA A 269 1.51 -20.69 -4.26
CA ALA A 269 2.69 -19.90 -4.54
C ALA A 269 3.97 -20.47 -3.90
N LEU A 270 5.06 -20.38 -4.63
CA LEU A 270 6.41 -20.66 -4.14
C LEU A 270 7.02 -19.35 -3.61
N GLY A 271 7.41 -19.35 -2.35
CA GLY A 271 8.17 -18.27 -1.72
C GLY A 271 9.67 -18.40 -1.98
N ALA A 272 10.46 -17.48 -1.40
CA ALA A 272 11.91 -17.42 -1.58
C ALA A 272 12.31 -17.31 -3.07
N VAL A 273 11.59 -16.49 -3.82
CA VAL A 273 11.76 -16.27 -5.26
C VAL A 273 13.22 -16.09 -5.70
N PRO A 274 14.05 -15.29 -4.99
CA PRO A 274 15.45 -15.14 -5.37
C PRO A 274 16.25 -16.46 -5.38
N ALA A 275 16.00 -17.33 -4.40
CA ALA A 275 16.73 -18.61 -4.29
C ALA A 275 16.30 -19.59 -5.39
N LEU A 276 15.00 -19.69 -5.65
CA LEU A 276 14.45 -20.54 -6.70
C LEU A 276 14.91 -20.11 -8.09
N LEU A 277 14.96 -18.80 -8.36
CA LEU A 277 15.47 -18.28 -9.63
C LEU A 277 16.98 -18.49 -9.80
N ASP A 278 17.78 -18.39 -8.73
CA ASP A 278 19.22 -18.70 -8.78
C ASP A 278 19.46 -20.22 -8.95
N ALA A 279 18.50 -21.08 -8.55
CA ALA A 279 18.58 -22.52 -8.71
C ALA A 279 18.14 -23.01 -10.08
N LEU A 280 16.93 -22.64 -10.52
CA LEU A 280 16.22 -23.21 -11.67
C LEU A 280 15.93 -22.20 -12.78
N GLY A 281 16.20 -20.92 -12.55
CA GLY A 281 15.78 -19.85 -13.48
C GLY A 281 16.42 -19.93 -14.86
N SER A 282 17.57 -20.61 -15.02
CA SER A 282 18.21 -20.79 -16.34
C SER A 282 17.38 -21.62 -17.32
N GLU A 283 16.47 -22.45 -16.82
CA GLU A 283 15.65 -23.33 -17.63
C GLU A 283 14.31 -22.70 -18.06
N ILE A 284 14.00 -21.51 -17.55
CA ILE A 284 12.78 -20.79 -17.91
C ILE A 284 12.89 -20.31 -19.35
N GLU A 285 11.88 -20.64 -20.16
CA GLU A 285 11.73 -20.22 -21.56
C GLU A 285 10.64 -19.15 -21.74
N ARG A 286 9.64 -19.12 -20.82
CA ARG A 286 8.58 -18.11 -20.79
C ARG A 286 8.29 -17.69 -19.35
N VAL A 287 8.05 -16.39 -19.16
CA VAL A 287 7.53 -15.85 -17.89
C VAL A 287 6.25 -15.07 -18.15
N VAL A 288 5.17 -15.46 -17.47
CA VAL A 288 3.92 -14.69 -17.42
C VAL A 288 3.99 -13.80 -16.18
N VAL A 289 4.01 -12.50 -16.37
CA VAL A 289 4.12 -11.52 -15.27
C VAL A 289 2.76 -10.90 -14.99
N VAL A 290 2.32 -10.98 -13.74
CA VAL A 290 1.10 -10.33 -13.27
C VAL A 290 1.43 -9.41 -12.10
N GLY A 291 1.06 -8.13 -12.22
CA GLY A 291 1.46 -7.11 -11.29
C GLY A 291 2.85 -6.55 -11.61
N ARG A 292 3.43 -5.84 -10.66
CA ARG A 292 4.70 -5.12 -10.83
C ARG A 292 5.81 -5.71 -9.95
N PRO A 293 6.74 -6.48 -10.51
CA PRO A 293 7.88 -6.99 -9.78
C PRO A 293 8.88 -5.86 -9.47
N THR A 294 9.28 -5.76 -8.19
CA THR A 294 10.10 -4.63 -7.73
C THR A 294 11.16 -5.00 -6.70
N LEU A 295 11.32 -6.28 -6.34
CA LEU A 295 12.11 -6.65 -5.18
C LEU A 295 13.50 -7.17 -5.51
N SER A 296 13.62 -8.15 -6.40
CA SER A 296 14.85 -8.90 -6.56
C SER A 296 15.59 -8.62 -7.87
N ARG A 297 16.94 -8.64 -7.80
CA ARG A 297 17.79 -8.55 -8.99
C ARG A 297 17.66 -9.80 -9.86
N GLN A 298 17.28 -10.94 -9.30
CA GLN A 298 17.03 -12.18 -10.00
C GLN A 298 15.88 -12.03 -10.98
N VAL A 299 14.79 -11.44 -10.54
CA VAL A 299 13.63 -11.13 -11.40
C VAL A 299 14.04 -10.14 -12.51
N THR A 300 14.76 -9.07 -12.17
CA THR A 300 15.24 -8.11 -13.18
C THR A 300 16.10 -8.78 -14.24
N ARG A 301 16.99 -9.69 -13.82
CA ARG A 301 17.85 -10.47 -14.76
C ARG A 301 17.04 -11.43 -15.63
N LEU A 302 16.03 -12.10 -15.05
CA LEU A 302 15.14 -12.98 -15.81
C LEU A 302 14.42 -12.22 -16.93
N LEU A 303 13.82 -11.06 -16.58
CA LEU A 303 13.07 -10.24 -17.53
C LEU A 303 13.94 -9.54 -18.57
N ALA A 304 15.25 -9.48 -18.38
CA ALA A 304 16.22 -8.91 -19.32
C ALA A 304 16.88 -9.97 -20.23
N ARG A 305 16.48 -11.22 -20.15
CA ARG A 305 17.03 -12.30 -20.99
C ARG A 305 16.37 -12.30 -22.37
N ASP A 306 17.18 -12.29 -23.42
CA ASP A 306 16.73 -12.33 -24.83
C ASP A 306 16.16 -13.71 -25.23
N ASP A 307 16.49 -14.77 -24.51
CA ASP A 307 16.04 -16.14 -24.74
C ASP A 307 14.79 -16.53 -23.94
N VAL A 308 14.17 -15.58 -23.22
CA VAL A 308 12.94 -15.78 -22.46
C VAL A 308 11.81 -14.96 -23.05
N GLU A 309 10.72 -15.61 -23.39
CA GLU A 309 9.49 -14.93 -23.77
C GLU A 309 8.84 -14.30 -22.55
N VAL A 310 8.62 -12.98 -22.59
CA VAL A 310 7.97 -12.25 -21.49
C VAL A 310 6.54 -11.89 -21.91
N VAL A 311 5.57 -12.34 -21.13
CA VAL A 311 4.15 -12.02 -21.30
C VAL A 311 3.71 -11.15 -20.13
N LEU A 312 3.30 -9.92 -20.40
CA LEU A 312 2.86 -8.97 -19.38
C LEU A 312 1.34 -8.94 -19.36
N LEU A 313 0.75 -9.36 -18.22
CA LEU A 313 -0.67 -9.25 -17.96
C LEU A 313 -0.93 -8.08 -17.01
N ASP A 314 -1.62 -7.05 -17.52
CA ASP A 314 -2.07 -5.94 -16.69
C ASP A 314 -3.60 -5.86 -16.68
N PRO A 315 -4.26 -6.43 -15.67
CA PRO A 315 -5.73 -6.43 -15.59
C PRO A 315 -6.33 -5.03 -15.36
N ARG A 316 -5.50 -4.01 -15.17
CA ARG A 316 -5.92 -2.62 -14.95
C ARG A 316 -5.68 -1.72 -16.18
N GLY A 317 -5.28 -2.30 -17.30
CA GLY A 317 -5.32 -1.65 -18.63
C GLY A 317 -4.17 -0.72 -19.00
N ALA A 318 -3.11 -0.64 -18.21
CA ALA A 318 -1.88 0.04 -18.58
C ALA A 318 -0.67 -0.73 -18.07
N PRO A 319 0.35 -0.97 -18.90
CA PRO A 319 1.52 -1.70 -18.47
C PRO A 319 2.21 -0.94 -17.34
N TRP A 320 2.48 -1.63 -16.23
CA TRP A 320 3.32 -1.10 -15.16
C TRP A 320 4.80 -1.26 -15.47
N LEU A 321 5.10 -2.25 -16.29
CA LEU A 321 6.45 -2.65 -16.63
C LEU A 321 6.61 -2.55 -18.15
N ASP A 322 7.67 -1.91 -18.57
CA ASP A 322 8.08 -1.87 -19.96
C ASP A 322 9.28 -2.80 -20.14
N VAL A 323 9.07 -3.91 -20.83
CA VAL A 323 10.10 -4.89 -21.17
C VAL A 323 10.19 -4.96 -22.69
N PRO A 324 11.33 -4.63 -23.29
CA PRO A 324 11.48 -4.70 -24.75
C PRO A 324 11.14 -6.09 -25.29
N GLY A 325 10.31 -6.13 -26.33
CA GLY A 325 9.89 -7.39 -26.96
C GLY A 325 8.81 -8.19 -26.22
N ALA A 326 8.31 -7.72 -25.08
CA ALA A 326 7.28 -8.41 -24.34
C ALA A 326 5.94 -8.44 -25.08
N VAL A 327 5.21 -9.55 -24.93
CA VAL A 327 3.81 -9.66 -25.34
C VAL A 327 2.92 -9.04 -24.29
N HIS A 328 2.10 -8.05 -24.67
CA HIS A 328 1.15 -7.42 -23.76
C HIS A 328 -0.23 -8.01 -23.94
N VAL A 329 -0.76 -8.63 -22.88
CA VAL A 329 -2.17 -9.03 -22.82
C VAL A 329 -3.00 -7.80 -22.46
N GLN A 330 -3.87 -7.41 -23.37
CA GLN A 330 -4.62 -6.15 -23.28
C GLN A 330 -5.69 -6.22 -22.19
N GLU A 331 -6.14 -5.07 -21.70
CA GLU A 331 -7.16 -4.96 -20.63
C GLU A 331 -8.46 -5.73 -20.94
N HIS A 332 -8.85 -5.78 -22.21
CA HIS A 332 -10.05 -6.49 -22.65
C HIS A 332 -9.82 -7.98 -22.92
N GLU A 333 -8.60 -8.47 -22.72
CA GLU A 333 -8.22 -9.87 -22.88
C GLU A 333 -8.03 -10.51 -21.51
N VAL A 334 -8.39 -11.77 -21.39
CA VAL A 334 -8.13 -12.62 -20.22
C VAL A 334 -7.24 -13.76 -20.69
N LEU A 335 -6.11 -13.93 -20.04
CA LEU A 335 -5.27 -15.08 -20.26
C LEU A 335 -6.02 -16.34 -19.78
N ASP A 336 -6.38 -17.22 -20.72
CA ASP A 336 -7.07 -18.47 -20.41
C ASP A 336 -6.07 -19.64 -20.45
N PRO A 337 -5.63 -20.13 -19.29
CA PRO A 337 -4.69 -21.25 -19.24
C PRO A 337 -5.31 -22.58 -19.67
N GLU A 338 -6.63 -22.74 -19.64
CA GLU A 338 -7.31 -23.97 -20.08
C GLU A 338 -7.39 -24.05 -21.62
N ALA A 339 -7.46 -22.91 -22.29
CA ALA A 339 -7.46 -22.83 -23.74
C ALA A 339 -6.11 -23.21 -24.38
N SER A 340 -5.04 -23.19 -23.58
CA SER A 340 -3.70 -23.62 -24.01
C SER A 340 -3.43 -25.05 -23.48
N PRO A 341 -3.55 -26.12 -24.28
CA PRO A 341 -3.41 -27.50 -23.76
C PRO A 341 -2.03 -27.73 -23.13
N ALA A 342 -1.96 -28.58 -22.07
CA ALA A 342 -0.71 -28.94 -21.42
C ALA A 342 0.20 -29.72 -22.36
N GLY A 343 1.48 -29.35 -22.43
CA GLY A 343 2.51 -30.17 -23.06
C GLY A 343 2.86 -31.41 -22.22
N PRO A 344 3.45 -32.44 -22.81
CA PRO A 344 3.82 -33.64 -22.06
C PRO A 344 4.84 -33.39 -20.94
N ASP A 345 5.63 -32.32 -21.03
CA ASP A 345 6.65 -31.97 -20.06
C ASP A 345 6.16 -31.02 -18.94
N ASP A 346 4.95 -30.44 -19.07
CA ASP A 346 4.42 -29.44 -18.13
C ASP A 346 4.24 -30.02 -16.70
N ALA A 347 3.84 -31.30 -16.62
CA ALA A 347 3.67 -31.96 -15.34
C ALA A 347 5.03 -32.16 -14.63
N ALA A 348 6.05 -32.62 -15.35
CA ALA A 348 7.40 -32.81 -14.80
C ALA A 348 8.01 -31.45 -14.41
N TRP A 349 7.81 -30.41 -15.19
CA TRP A 349 8.22 -29.04 -14.90
C TRP A 349 7.59 -28.53 -13.59
N SER A 350 6.30 -28.66 -13.44
CA SER A 350 5.57 -28.23 -12.24
C SER A 350 5.99 -29.03 -11.00
N VAL A 351 6.22 -30.33 -11.12
CA VAL A 351 6.71 -31.19 -10.04
C VAL A 351 8.09 -30.75 -9.58
N ALA A 352 9.03 -30.52 -10.51
CA ALA A 352 10.39 -30.09 -10.19
C ALA A 352 10.40 -28.78 -9.36
N TRP A 353 9.59 -27.79 -9.74
CA TRP A 353 9.49 -26.55 -8.98
C TRP A 353 8.84 -26.75 -7.62
N ALA A 354 7.83 -27.62 -7.51
CA ALA A 354 7.18 -27.94 -6.23
C ALA A 354 8.16 -28.63 -5.27
N GLU A 355 8.97 -29.59 -5.75
CA GLU A 355 9.99 -30.26 -4.97
C GLU A 355 11.09 -29.30 -4.51
N ALA A 356 11.59 -28.45 -5.42
CA ALA A 356 12.53 -27.38 -5.07
C ALA A 356 11.96 -26.43 -4.02
N GLY A 357 10.71 -26.01 -4.17
CA GLY A 357 10.00 -25.16 -3.21
C GLY A 357 9.87 -25.82 -1.84
N ALA A 358 9.51 -27.10 -1.79
CA ALA A 358 9.41 -27.87 -0.55
C ALA A 358 10.76 -27.99 0.17
N ALA A 359 11.85 -28.25 -0.57
CA ALA A 359 13.20 -28.30 -0.03
C ALA A 359 13.64 -26.95 0.56
N VAL A 360 13.34 -25.86 -0.13
CA VAL A 360 13.60 -24.50 0.37
C VAL A 360 12.82 -24.23 1.66
N GLN A 361 11.52 -24.59 1.71
CA GLN A 361 10.72 -24.44 2.92
C GLN A 361 11.28 -25.25 4.10
N ALA A 362 11.75 -26.47 3.87
CA ALA A 362 12.34 -27.30 4.91
C ALA A 362 13.60 -26.66 5.53
N VAL A 363 14.45 -26.02 4.71
CA VAL A 363 15.61 -25.25 5.23
C VAL A 363 15.15 -24.08 6.07
N LEU A 364 14.15 -23.32 5.62
CA LEU A 364 13.61 -22.15 6.35
C LEU A 364 12.96 -22.56 7.68
N ASP A 365 12.25 -23.69 7.72
CA ASP A 365 11.65 -24.23 8.94
C ASP A 365 12.73 -24.69 9.93
N ALA A 366 13.82 -25.28 9.44
CA ALA A 366 14.96 -25.64 10.27
C ALA A 366 15.67 -24.42 10.87
N GLU A 367 15.77 -23.30 10.14
CA GLU A 367 16.29 -22.04 10.68
C GLU A 367 15.47 -21.53 11.87
N VAL A 368 14.12 -21.56 11.74
CA VAL A 368 13.23 -21.14 12.84
C VAL A 368 13.36 -22.12 14.03
N ALA A 369 13.35 -23.42 13.76
CA ALA A 369 13.46 -24.43 14.82
C ALA A 369 14.79 -24.32 15.58
N GLY A 370 15.90 -24.07 14.88
CA GLY A 370 17.22 -23.89 15.49
C GLY A 370 17.39 -22.60 16.28
N ALA A 371 16.51 -21.59 16.04
CA ALA A 371 16.61 -20.30 16.69
C ALA A 371 15.75 -20.17 17.97
N THR A 372 14.93 -21.16 18.33
CA THR A 372 13.96 -21.07 19.45
C THR A 372 14.55 -21.30 20.83
N ASP A 373 15.86 -21.50 20.96
CA ASP A 373 16.58 -21.83 22.21
C ASP A 373 17.13 -20.61 22.99
N GLY A 374 16.57 -19.40 22.78
CA GLY A 374 17.04 -18.15 23.38
C GLY A 374 18.09 -17.41 22.57
N SER A 375 18.29 -17.80 21.32
CA SER A 375 19.21 -17.10 20.40
C SER A 375 18.73 -15.67 20.09
N PRO A 376 19.66 -14.74 19.84
CA PRO A 376 19.30 -13.41 19.34
C PRO A 376 18.51 -13.49 18.05
N PRO A 377 17.46 -12.66 17.87
CA PRO A 377 16.66 -12.68 16.67
C PRO A 377 17.47 -12.28 15.42
N VAL A 378 17.18 -12.93 14.30
CA VAL A 378 17.68 -12.53 12.97
C VAL A 378 16.50 -12.18 12.06
N GLY A 379 16.71 -11.24 11.13
CA GLY A 379 15.62 -10.64 10.36
C GLY A 379 14.75 -11.63 9.59
N ASP A 380 15.33 -12.67 9.01
CA ASP A 380 14.61 -13.69 8.24
C ASP A 380 13.70 -14.55 9.16
N VAL A 381 14.20 -14.94 10.36
CA VAL A 381 13.42 -15.65 11.38
C VAL A 381 12.29 -14.77 11.91
N VAL A 382 12.56 -13.50 12.23
CA VAL A 382 11.53 -12.55 12.68
C VAL A 382 10.44 -12.40 11.63
N ALA A 383 10.80 -12.20 10.38
CA ALA A 383 9.84 -12.03 9.28
C ALA A 383 8.92 -13.25 9.15
N ARG A 384 9.48 -14.48 9.24
CA ARG A 384 8.72 -15.72 9.17
C ARG A 384 7.78 -15.90 10.37
N LEU A 385 8.25 -15.62 11.59
CA LEU A 385 7.42 -15.71 12.81
C LEU A 385 6.28 -14.69 12.79
N VAL A 386 6.56 -13.45 12.39
CA VAL A 386 5.52 -12.40 12.25
C VAL A 386 4.50 -12.79 11.19
N SER A 387 4.94 -13.29 10.04
CA SER A 387 4.06 -13.77 8.98
C SER A 387 3.16 -14.92 9.47
N SER A 388 3.73 -15.90 10.18
CA SER A 388 2.98 -17.01 10.78
C SER A 388 1.93 -16.53 11.80
N ALA A 389 2.29 -15.52 12.63
CA ALA A 389 1.35 -14.92 13.58
C ALA A 389 0.21 -14.20 12.86
N VAL A 390 0.49 -13.48 11.78
CA VAL A 390 -0.54 -12.81 10.95
C VAL A 390 -1.50 -13.83 10.34
N ALA A 391 -0.97 -14.92 9.78
CA ALA A 391 -1.80 -15.99 9.20
C ALA A 391 -2.71 -16.63 10.26
N ARG A 392 -2.16 -16.99 11.45
CA ARG A 392 -2.91 -17.54 12.57
C ARG A 392 -4.05 -16.62 13.02
N ASP A 393 -3.77 -15.33 13.11
CA ASP A 393 -4.71 -14.32 13.62
C ASP A 393 -5.67 -13.82 12.53
N ARG A 394 -5.58 -14.32 11.30
CA ARG A 394 -6.33 -13.84 10.12
C ARG A 394 -6.16 -12.34 9.90
N GLY A 395 -4.96 -11.86 10.21
CA GLY A 395 -4.60 -10.45 10.15
C GLY A 395 -4.15 -10.00 8.77
N LEU A 396 -3.54 -8.82 8.72
CA LEU A 396 -2.87 -8.26 7.55
C LEU A 396 -1.46 -7.84 7.96
N LEU A 397 -0.46 -8.16 7.14
CA LEU A 397 0.91 -7.71 7.31
C LEU A 397 1.20 -6.54 6.37
N VAL A 398 1.55 -5.39 6.95
CA VAL A 398 2.09 -4.24 6.21
C VAL A 398 3.60 -4.27 6.31
N ALA A 399 4.29 -4.50 5.20
CA ALA A 399 5.75 -4.60 5.17
C ALA A 399 6.39 -3.28 4.75
N GLY A 400 7.38 -2.82 5.52
CA GLY A 400 8.21 -1.67 5.15
C GLY A 400 9.02 -1.95 3.88
N ALA A 401 9.19 -0.94 3.05
CA ALA A 401 9.78 -1.05 1.72
C ALA A 401 11.31 -1.35 1.69
N SER A 402 11.99 -1.37 2.84
CA SER A 402 13.43 -1.62 3.01
C SER A 402 13.75 -3.11 3.20
N MET A 403 14.49 -3.44 4.28
CA MET A 403 14.86 -4.84 4.58
C MET A 403 13.65 -5.70 4.96
N ALA A 404 12.61 -5.15 5.60
CA ALA A 404 11.46 -5.92 6.06
C ALA A 404 10.81 -6.75 4.94
N ILE A 405 10.48 -6.13 3.81
CA ILE A 405 9.90 -6.86 2.66
C ILE A 405 10.90 -7.85 2.04
N ARG A 406 12.19 -7.56 2.10
CA ARG A 406 13.24 -8.46 1.58
C ARG A 406 13.49 -9.67 2.47
N TYR A 407 13.32 -9.52 3.77
CA TYR A 407 13.31 -10.68 4.68
C TYR A 407 12.11 -11.58 4.40
N LEU A 408 10.93 -11.01 4.16
CA LEU A 408 9.74 -11.78 3.76
C LEU A 408 9.92 -12.48 2.40
N ASP A 409 10.57 -11.84 1.44
CA ASP A 409 10.84 -12.41 0.11
C ASP A 409 11.78 -13.63 0.17
N LEU A 410 12.78 -13.58 1.05
CA LEU A 410 13.71 -14.72 1.25
C LEU A 410 13.10 -15.80 2.15
N ALA A 411 12.49 -15.41 3.27
CA ALA A 411 11.97 -16.34 4.27
C ALA A 411 10.66 -17.03 3.85
N GLY A 412 10.05 -16.58 2.77
CA GLY A 412 8.68 -16.93 2.42
C GLY A 412 7.67 -16.32 3.40
N ALA A 413 6.44 -16.14 2.97
CA ALA A 413 5.36 -15.59 3.78
C ALA A 413 4.23 -16.63 3.90
N PRO A 414 4.34 -17.64 4.80
CA PRO A 414 3.42 -18.75 4.84
C PRO A 414 2.00 -18.29 5.21
N GLY A 415 1.14 -18.14 4.21
CA GLY A 415 -0.30 -17.91 4.36
C GLY A 415 -0.73 -16.54 4.90
N ALA A 416 0.20 -15.61 5.12
CA ALA A 416 -0.16 -14.26 5.54
C ALA A 416 -0.47 -13.37 4.33
N PRO A 417 -1.58 -12.63 4.32
CA PRO A 417 -1.76 -11.55 3.36
C PRO A 417 -0.77 -10.42 3.69
N VAL A 418 0.10 -10.12 2.73
CA VAL A 418 1.13 -9.08 2.85
C VAL A 418 0.84 -7.96 1.87
N VAL A 419 0.95 -6.73 2.33
CA VAL A 419 0.90 -5.52 1.51
C VAL A 419 2.10 -4.62 1.82
N ALA A 420 2.51 -3.80 0.87
CA ALA A 420 3.62 -2.87 1.05
C ALA A 420 3.44 -1.66 0.14
N SER A 421 4.09 -0.55 0.48
CA SER A 421 4.19 0.61 -0.42
C SER A 421 5.24 0.32 -1.49
N ARG A 422 4.80 -0.26 -2.61
CA ARG A 422 5.68 -0.67 -3.72
C ARG A 422 5.60 0.27 -4.92
N GLY A 423 4.78 1.30 -4.86
CA GLY A 423 4.67 2.30 -5.91
C GLY A 423 6.01 2.96 -6.23
N VAL A 424 6.59 3.60 -5.23
CA VAL A 424 7.94 4.21 -5.28
C VAL A 424 8.86 3.72 -4.16
N ALA A 425 8.38 2.78 -3.35
CA ALA A 425 9.14 2.09 -2.31
C ALA A 425 9.80 3.02 -1.27
N GLY A 426 9.15 4.13 -0.93
CA GLY A 426 9.57 5.04 0.13
C GLY A 426 9.42 4.43 1.53
N ILE A 427 10.15 4.99 2.51
CA ILE A 427 9.98 4.63 3.94
C ILE A 427 9.01 5.59 4.64
N ASP A 428 8.61 6.65 3.95
CA ASP A 428 7.64 7.64 4.41
C ASP A 428 6.22 7.06 4.48
N GLY A 429 5.43 7.51 5.44
CA GLY A 429 4.02 7.16 5.58
C GLY A 429 3.70 5.68 5.81
N THR A 430 4.67 4.82 6.15
CA THR A 430 4.44 3.37 6.30
C THR A 430 3.52 3.07 7.48
N LEU A 431 3.74 3.71 8.63
CA LEU A 431 2.89 3.54 9.82
C LEU A 431 1.51 4.15 9.60
N SER A 432 1.47 5.32 8.96
CA SER A 432 0.23 6.01 8.60
C SER A 432 -0.60 5.18 7.62
N THR A 433 0.02 4.54 6.62
CA THR A 433 -0.65 3.60 5.70
C THR A 433 -1.17 2.37 6.45
N ALA A 434 -0.39 1.81 7.39
CA ALA A 434 -0.84 0.68 8.22
C ALA A 434 -2.04 1.06 9.09
N LEU A 435 -2.06 2.27 9.67
CA LEU A 435 -3.21 2.82 10.39
C LEU A 435 -4.44 2.92 9.47
N GLY A 436 -4.29 3.48 8.27
CA GLY A 436 -5.35 3.58 7.27
C GLY A 436 -5.91 2.21 6.87
N ARG A 437 -5.03 1.21 6.68
CA ARG A 437 -5.44 -0.17 6.43
C ARG A 437 -6.22 -0.77 7.58
N ALA A 438 -5.79 -0.54 8.83
CA ALA A 438 -6.49 -1.02 10.02
C ALA A 438 -7.88 -0.38 10.18
N LEU A 439 -8.00 0.92 9.93
CA LEU A 439 -9.28 1.64 9.93
C LEU A 439 -10.24 1.11 8.85
N GLY A 440 -9.74 0.87 7.64
CA GLY A 440 -10.53 0.34 6.52
C GLY A 440 -11.06 -1.06 6.80
N ARG A 441 -10.20 -1.97 7.28
CA ARG A 441 -10.58 -3.36 7.64
C ARG A 441 -11.61 -3.37 8.78
N SER A 442 -11.38 -2.61 9.85
CA SER A 442 -12.34 -2.46 10.95
C SER A 442 -13.68 -1.92 10.46
N GLY A 443 -13.65 -0.93 9.56
CA GLY A 443 -14.86 -0.38 8.94
C GLY A 443 -15.62 -1.37 8.04
N ALA A 444 -14.94 -2.37 7.48
CA ALA A 444 -15.52 -3.48 6.72
C ALA A 444 -15.99 -4.65 7.60
N GLY A 445 -15.79 -4.58 8.93
CA GLY A 445 -16.15 -5.65 9.87
C GLY A 445 -15.17 -6.82 9.92
N GLU A 446 -13.96 -6.65 9.36
CA GLU A 446 -12.90 -7.65 9.46
C GLU A 446 -12.28 -7.66 10.86
N THR A 447 -12.07 -8.85 11.43
CA THR A 447 -11.71 -9.03 12.85
C THR A 447 -10.22 -9.23 13.11
N GLY A 448 -9.44 -9.56 12.07
CA GLY A 448 -7.99 -9.79 12.23
C GLY A 448 -7.21 -8.49 12.38
N PRO A 449 -6.18 -8.46 13.26
CA PRO A 449 -5.36 -7.27 13.48
C PRO A 449 -4.48 -6.94 12.27
N VAL A 450 -4.01 -5.69 12.21
CA VAL A 450 -2.93 -5.30 11.31
C VAL A 450 -1.60 -5.36 12.07
N ARG A 451 -0.57 -5.98 11.47
CA ARG A 451 0.80 -5.84 11.93
C ARG A 451 1.62 -5.11 10.88
N ALA A 452 2.44 -4.16 11.31
CA ALA A 452 3.41 -3.48 10.46
C ALA A 452 4.81 -3.97 10.81
N LEU A 453 5.53 -4.57 9.86
CA LEU A 453 6.93 -4.98 10.02
C LEU A 453 7.82 -3.93 9.37
N VAL A 454 8.58 -3.20 10.17
CA VAL A 454 9.37 -2.04 9.73
C VAL A 454 10.75 -2.01 10.38
N GLY A 455 11.72 -1.38 9.73
CA GLY A 455 13.00 -1.05 10.37
C GLY A 455 12.86 0.18 11.29
N ASP A 456 13.85 0.40 12.14
CA ASP A 456 13.93 1.53 13.08
C ASP A 456 13.92 2.89 12.37
N LEU A 457 14.62 3.04 11.24
CA LEU A 457 14.59 4.28 10.47
C LEU A 457 13.22 4.55 9.84
N THR A 458 12.52 3.51 9.36
CA THR A 458 11.16 3.63 8.86
C THR A 458 10.19 4.03 9.97
N PHE A 459 10.34 3.42 11.15
CA PHE A 459 9.57 3.76 12.34
C PHE A 459 9.74 5.23 12.72
N GLN A 460 10.99 5.71 12.80
CA GLN A 460 11.30 7.09 13.15
C GLN A 460 10.80 8.08 12.11
N HIS A 461 10.92 7.73 10.83
CA HIS A 461 10.53 8.60 9.71
C HIS A 461 9.01 8.88 9.70
N ASP A 462 8.20 7.94 10.15
CA ASP A 462 6.73 8.07 10.18
C ASP A 462 6.12 7.86 11.58
N VAL A 463 6.85 8.26 12.61
CA VAL A 463 6.35 8.17 14.01
C VAL A 463 5.03 8.93 14.22
N GLY A 464 4.76 9.96 13.39
CA GLY A 464 3.50 10.69 13.34
C GLY A 464 2.28 9.79 13.15
N GLY A 465 2.43 8.65 12.43
CA GLY A 465 1.39 7.64 12.26
C GLY A 465 0.95 6.95 13.56
N LEU A 466 1.72 7.08 14.65
CA LEU A 466 1.30 6.63 15.98
C LEU A 466 0.42 7.64 16.71
N VAL A 467 0.35 8.89 16.27
CA VAL A 467 -0.43 9.92 16.95
C VAL A 467 -1.91 9.78 16.61
N ARG A 468 -2.75 9.70 17.64
CA ARG A 468 -4.21 9.60 17.50
C ARG A 468 -4.90 10.68 18.31
N GLY A 469 -5.88 11.34 17.73
CA GLY A 469 -6.79 12.24 18.44
C GLY A 469 -7.59 11.49 19.52
N ARG A 470 -7.94 12.15 20.61
CA ARG A 470 -8.69 11.51 21.71
C ARG A 470 -10.08 11.02 21.29
N LEU A 471 -10.67 11.64 20.28
CA LEU A 471 -12.01 11.33 19.78
C LEU A 471 -11.98 10.36 18.60
N GLU A 472 -10.78 10.06 18.08
CA GLU A 472 -10.61 9.16 16.96
C GLU A 472 -10.75 7.69 17.39
N ARG A 473 -11.20 6.87 16.46
CA ARG A 473 -11.40 5.43 16.65
C ARG A 473 -10.08 4.73 16.97
N GLU A 474 -10.12 3.76 17.87
CA GLU A 474 -8.99 2.87 18.15
C GLU A 474 -9.07 1.66 17.21
N VAL A 475 -7.90 1.12 16.84
CA VAL A 475 -7.75 -0.05 15.96
C VAL A 475 -6.70 -1.00 16.51
N ASP A 476 -6.84 -2.29 16.19
CA ASP A 476 -5.86 -3.30 16.54
C ASP A 476 -4.70 -3.27 15.54
N LEU A 477 -3.63 -2.52 15.90
CA LEU A 477 -2.43 -2.31 15.10
C LEU A 477 -1.18 -2.56 15.94
N GLN A 478 -0.38 -3.57 15.61
CA GLN A 478 0.92 -3.81 16.21
C GLN A 478 2.04 -3.43 15.22
N VAL A 479 2.93 -2.52 15.63
CA VAL A 479 4.13 -2.17 14.89
C VAL A 479 5.29 -3.01 15.42
N VAL A 480 5.80 -3.94 14.62
CA VAL A 480 6.99 -4.74 14.91
C VAL A 480 8.18 -4.03 14.30
N VAL A 481 9.06 -3.52 15.15
CA VAL A 481 10.24 -2.74 14.75
C VAL A 481 11.47 -3.63 14.77
N LEU A 482 12.09 -3.82 13.62
CA LEU A 482 13.41 -4.43 13.49
C LEU A 482 14.45 -3.38 13.89
N ALA A 483 14.85 -3.41 15.18
CA ALA A 483 15.78 -2.44 15.74
C ALA A 483 17.22 -2.95 15.61
N ASP A 484 17.84 -2.63 14.49
CA ASP A 484 19.21 -3.02 14.15
C ASP A 484 20.16 -1.82 14.05
N ASP A 485 19.74 -0.67 14.59
CA ASP A 485 20.50 0.59 14.69
C ASP A 485 20.96 1.10 13.33
N GLY A 486 20.02 1.14 12.36
CA GLY A 486 20.23 1.86 11.12
C GLY A 486 19.81 1.19 9.82
N GLY A 487 20.39 1.67 8.72
CA GLY A 487 20.04 1.27 7.35
C GLY A 487 20.70 -0.02 6.88
N SER A 488 20.37 -1.18 7.44
CA SER A 488 20.95 -2.49 7.12
C SER A 488 20.84 -2.88 5.64
N ILE A 489 19.88 -2.32 4.91
CA ILE A 489 19.74 -2.58 3.47
C ILE A 489 21.00 -2.22 2.70
N PHE A 490 21.67 -1.14 3.09
CA PHE A 490 22.87 -0.66 2.38
C PHE A 490 24.07 -1.61 2.55
N ALA A 491 24.10 -2.40 3.64
CA ALA A 491 25.11 -3.45 3.82
C ALA A 491 24.95 -4.61 2.82
N THR A 492 23.77 -4.79 2.23
CA THR A 492 23.53 -5.82 1.21
C THR A 492 23.79 -5.33 -0.23
N LEU A 493 24.16 -4.07 -0.37
CA LEU A 493 24.48 -3.43 -1.65
C LEU A 493 25.99 -3.18 -1.77
N GLU A 494 26.40 -2.59 -2.87
CA GLU A 494 27.80 -2.24 -3.15
C GLU A 494 28.42 -1.33 -2.07
N HIS A 495 27.60 -0.55 -1.38
CA HIS A 495 28.01 0.35 -0.28
C HIS A 495 28.45 -0.41 0.98
N GLY A 496 28.07 -1.68 1.14
CA GLY A 496 28.46 -2.55 2.26
C GLY A 496 29.83 -3.20 2.11
N ARG A 497 30.58 -2.92 1.03
CA ARG A 497 31.92 -3.48 0.82
C ARG A 497 32.92 -2.92 1.83
N PRO A 498 33.91 -3.70 2.27
CA PRO A 498 34.89 -3.30 3.29
C PRO A 498 35.61 -1.99 2.99
N GLU A 499 35.92 -1.71 1.72
CA GLU A 499 36.58 -0.48 1.28
C GLU A 499 35.76 0.79 1.54
N HIS A 500 34.45 0.64 1.75
CA HIS A 500 33.52 1.75 2.02
C HIS A 500 33.09 1.84 3.49
N ALA A 501 33.62 0.99 4.38
CA ALA A 501 33.15 0.85 5.77
C ALA A 501 33.07 2.18 6.54
N ALA A 502 34.07 3.07 6.38
CA ALA A 502 34.09 4.36 7.08
C ALA A 502 32.96 5.31 6.63
N ALA A 503 32.62 5.31 5.33
CA ALA A 503 31.49 6.08 4.80
C ALA A 503 30.16 5.41 5.11
N HIS A 504 30.13 4.07 5.07
CA HIS A 504 28.92 3.28 5.26
C HIS A 504 28.21 3.62 6.58
N GLU A 505 28.93 3.62 7.69
CA GLU A 505 28.33 3.84 9.01
C GLU A 505 27.66 5.20 9.13
N ARG A 506 28.32 6.26 8.67
CA ARG A 506 27.81 7.62 8.81
C ARG A 506 26.77 8.02 7.78
N VAL A 507 26.94 7.57 6.51
CA VAL A 507 26.20 8.13 5.35
C VAL A 507 25.06 7.21 4.91
N PHE A 508 25.16 5.91 5.21
CA PHE A 508 24.20 4.90 4.78
C PHE A 508 23.51 4.21 5.97
N ALA A 509 24.26 3.63 6.90
CA ALA A 509 23.66 3.01 8.09
C ALA A 509 22.98 4.07 8.97
N THR A 510 23.60 5.23 9.13
CA THR A 510 23.05 6.40 9.86
C THR A 510 22.40 6.01 11.20
N PRO A 511 23.15 5.37 12.12
CA PRO A 511 22.60 4.98 13.42
C PRO A 511 22.03 6.19 14.17
N GLN A 512 20.87 5.99 14.80
CA GLN A 512 20.13 7.07 15.44
C GLN A 512 20.07 6.85 16.96
N ALA A 513 20.47 7.83 17.73
CA ALA A 513 20.35 7.80 19.20
C ALA A 513 18.90 8.10 19.65
N VAL A 514 17.96 7.22 19.29
CA VAL A 514 16.53 7.40 19.57
C VAL A 514 16.01 6.27 20.46
N ASP A 515 15.30 6.61 21.53
CA ASP A 515 14.55 5.66 22.34
C ASP A 515 13.16 5.42 21.70
N ILE A 516 13.01 4.26 21.05
CA ILE A 516 11.75 3.81 20.42
C ILE A 516 10.62 3.76 21.46
N GLY A 517 10.90 3.26 22.66
CA GLY A 517 9.94 3.18 23.75
C GLY A 517 9.49 4.57 24.24
N ALA A 518 10.38 5.56 24.28
CA ALA A 518 10.02 6.93 24.61
C ALA A 518 9.09 7.55 23.56
N LEU A 519 9.35 7.32 22.29
CA LEU A 519 8.46 7.77 21.20
C LEU A 519 7.08 7.12 21.30
N ALA A 520 7.01 5.79 21.50
CA ALA A 520 5.77 5.06 21.66
C ALA A 520 4.97 5.58 22.89
N ARG A 521 5.63 5.73 24.04
CA ARG A 521 5.01 6.30 25.26
C ARG A 521 4.52 7.73 25.05
N GLY A 522 5.28 8.56 24.31
CA GLY A 522 4.86 9.92 23.94
C GLY A 522 3.55 9.94 23.16
N ALA A 523 3.36 8.99 22.26
CA ALA A 523 2.12 8.77 21.52
C ALA A 523 1.04 8.00 22.31
N ARG A 524 1.29 7.64 23.58
CA ARG A 524 0.42 6.80 24.43
C ARG A 524 0.15 5.42 23.84
N VAL A 525 1.13 4.83 23.21
CA VAL A 525 1.10 3.50 22.62
C VAL A 525 1.87 2.54 23.53
N ALA A 526 1.34 1.34 23.76
CA ALA A 526 2.02 0.29 24.51
C ALA A 526 3.32 -0.12 23.82
N HIS A 527 4.36 -0.41 24.61
CA HIS A 527 5.69 -0.78 24.09
C HIS A 527 6.24 -1.97 24.86
N ALA A 528 6.81 -2.91 24.12
CA ALA A 528 7.57 -4.04 24.66
C ALA A 528 8.87 -4.22 23.87
N VAL A 529 9.90 -4.75 24.54
CA VAL A 529 11.21 -5.06 23.96
C VAL A 529 11.40 -6.56 23.96
N VAL A 530 11.99 -7.08 22.88
CA VAL A 530 12.33 -8.48 22.72
C VAL A 530 13.78 -8.60 22.27
N ASP A 531 14.57 -9.38 23.02
CA ASP A 531 15.99 -9.59 22.78
C ASP A 531 16.32 -11.02 22.30
N ASP A 532 15.35 -11.95 22.33
CA ASP A 532 15.52 -13.34 21.89
C ASP A 532 14.29 -13.88 21.15
N VAL A 533 14.45 -15.01 20.48
CA VAL A 533 13.39 -15.63 19.67
C VAL A 533 12.26 -16.20 20.52
N ALA A 534 12.55 -16.71 21.72
CA ALA A 534 11.53 -17.24 22.63
C ALA A 534 10.58 -16.13 23.11
N GLY A 535 11.14 -14.99 23.51
CA GLY A 535 10.39 -13.78 23.85
C GLY A 535 9.56 -13.26 22.67
N LEU A 536 10.11 -13.31 21.44
CA LEU A 536 9.35 -12.93 20.26
C LEU A 536 8.14 -13.84 20.03
N VAL A 537 8.31 -15.15 20.12
CA VAL A 537 7.22 -16.13 20.00
C VAL A 537 6.14 -15.87 21.05
N ALA A 538 6.54 -15.64 22.30
CA ALA A 538 5.60 -15.32 23.39
C ALA A 538 4.84 -14.01 23.10
N ALA A 539 5.54 -12.92 22.73
CA ALA A 539 4.92 -11.63 22.44
C ALA A 539 3.98 -11.68 21.23
N LEU A 540 4.30 -12.49 20.20
CA LEU A 540 3.44 -12.67 19.04
C LEU A 540 2.22 -13.56 19.32
N ALA A 541 2.24 -14.36 20.39
CA ALA A 541 1.10 -15.17 20.82
C ALA A 541 0.01 -14.34 21.50
N ASP A 542 0.37 -13.20 22.07
CA ASP A 542 -0.58 -12.31 22.73
C ASP A 542 -1.53 -11.66 21.70
N PRO A 543 -2.84 -11.58 22.04
CA PRO A 543 -3.81 -10.90 21.17
C PRO A 543 -3.47 -9.41 21.03
N VAL A 544 -3.44 -8.92 19.81
CA VAL A 544 -3.29 -7.50 19.54
C VAL A 544 -4.57 -6.76 19.97
N ARG A 545 -4.43 -5.78 20.85
CA ARG A 545 -5.51 -4.94 21.36
C ARG A 545 -5.07 -3.48 21.34
N GLY A 546 -5.80 -2.67 20.57
CA GLY A 546 -5.39 -1.29 20.33
C GLY A 546 -4.04 -1.21 19.60
N ARG A 547 -3.36 -0.07 19.75
CA ARG A 547 -2.04 0.14 19.13
C ARG A 547 -0.91 -0.24 20.08
N SER A 548 0.07 -0.97 19.54
CA SER A 548 1.26 -1.38 20.27
C SER A 548 2.51 -1.35 19.40
N VAL A 549 3.67 -1.20 20.05
CA VAL A 549 4.99 -1.29 19.41
C VAL A 549 5.74 -2.45 20.06
N LEU A 550 6.21 -3.37 19.25
CA LEU A 550 7.09 -4.47 19.65
C LEU A 550 8.48 -4.20 19.06
N GLU A 551 9.42 -3.77 19.89
CA GLU A 551 10.82 -3.54 19.51
C GLU A 551 11.58 -4.86 19.56
N VAL A 552 11.99 -5.36 18.40
CA VAL A 552 12.80 -6.57 18.27
C VAL A 552 14.24 -6.15 18.00
N ARG A 553 15.11 -6.35 19.00
CA ARG A 553 16.52 -5.99 18.88
C ARG A 553 17.27 -7.00 18.05
N LEU A 554 17.91 -6.53 16.99
CA LEU A 554 18.70 -7.32 16.08
C LEU A 554 20.18 -6.91 16.16
N ASP A 555 21.07 -7.90 16.03
CA ASP A 555 22.48 -7.64 15.78
C ASP A 555 22.72 -7.57 14.26
N ARG A 556 23.01 -6.37 13.74
CA ARG A 556 23.36 -6.18 12.33
C ARG A 556 24.77 -6.66 11.97
N THR A 557 25.63 -6.98 12.99
CA THR A 557 26.99 -7.44 12.75
C THR A 557 26.97 -8.75 11.95
N GLY A 558 27.54 -8.74 10.75
CA GLY A 558 27.55 -9.91 9.87
C GLY A 558 26.19 -10.29 9.27
N ALA A 559 25.12 -9.48 9.45
CA ALA A 559 23.79 -9.80 8.94
C ALA A 559 23.78 -10.03 7.41
N ALA A 560 24.50 -9.22 6.63
CA ALA A 560 24.63 -9.40 5.18
C ALA A 560 25.30 -10.74 4.82
N ALA A 561 26.35 -11.15 5.55
CA ALA A 561 27.03 -12.43 5.33
C ALA A 561 26.13 -13.62 5.71
N ARG A 562 25.41 -13.54 6.85
CA ARG A 562 24.43 -14.57 7.25
C ARG A 562 23.34 -14.74 6.19
N ARG A 563 22.80 -13.62 5.68
CA ARG A 563 21.80 -13.65 4.62
C ARG A 563 22.33 -14.29 3.33
N ALA A 564 23.54 -13.96 2.91
CA ALA A 564 24.17 -14.57 1.74
C ALA A 564 24.41 -16.08 1.93
N ALA A 565 24.80 -16.51 3.13
CA ALA A 565 24.96 -17.92 3.47
C ALA A 565 23.61 -18.66 3.46
N LEU A 566 22.55 -18.06 3.99
CA LEU A 566 21.18 -18.62 3.90
C LEU A 566 20.75 -18.75 2.45
N GLN A 567 20.88 -17.70 1.63
CA GLN A 567 20.58 -17.75 0.19
C GLN A 567 21.31 -18.92 -0.50
N SER A 568 22.60 -19.10 -0.21
CA SER A 568 23.38 -20.20 -0.81
C SER A 568 22.86 -21.57 -0.40
N ARG A 569 22.45 -21.77 0.86
CA ARG A 569 21.86 -23.03 1.32
C ARG A 569 20.50 -23.31 0.68
N LEU A 570 19.67 -22.29 0.52
CA LEU A 570 18.37 -22.41 -0.16
C LEU A 570 18.54 -22.80 -1.63
N VAL A 571 19.51 -22.18 -2.33
CA VAL A 571 19.85 -22.53 -3.72
C VAL A 571 20.35 -23.98 -3.82
N ALA A 572 21.23 -24.41 -2.90
CA ALA A 572 21.72 -25.79 -2.88
C ALA A 572 20.57 -26.79 -2.67
N ALA A 573 19.73 -26.56 -1.66
CA ALA A 573 18.59 -27.41 -1.37
C ALA A 573 17.62 -27.54 -2.56
N ALA A 574 17.33 -26.41 -3.24
CA ALA A 574 16.48 -26.43 -4.43
C ALA A 574 17.08 -27.25 -5.59
N ARG A 575 18.40 -27.14 -5.83
CA ARG A 575 19.09 -27.90 -6.87
C ARG A 575 19.16 -29.39 -6.56
N ASP A 576 19.49 -29.74 -5.32
CA ASP A 576 19.60 -31.12 -4.88
C ASP A 576 18.25 -31.85 -4.98
N ALA A 577 17.14 -31.16 -4.74
CA ALA A 577 15.79 -31.74 -4.86
C ALA A 577 15.42 -32.11 -6.31
N VAL A 578 15.95 -31.41 -7.30
CA VAL A 578 15.62 -31.63 -8.73
C VAL A 578 16.72 -32.45 -9.45
N GLY A 579 17.93 -32.47 -8.92
CA GLY A 579 19.07 -33.15 -9.53
C GLY A 579 19.24 -34.61 -9.14
N GLY A 580 18.42 -35.15 -8.21
CA GLY A 580 18.36 -36.57 -7.80
C GLY A 580 17.34 -37.30 -8.63
#